data_d37f157695b77b587aba3ce075a802f5
#
_entry.id   d37f157695b77b587aba3ce075a802f5
#
_cell.length_a   1.000
_cell.length_b   1.000
_cell.length_c   1.000
_cell.angle_alpha   90.00
_cell.angle_beta   90.00
_cell.angle_gamma   90.00
#
_symmetry.space_group_name_H-M   'P 1'
#
loop_
_entity.id
_entity.type
_entity.pdbx_description
1 polymer ?
#
loop_
_entity_poly.entity_id
_entity_poly.type
_entity_poly.pdbx_seq_one_letter_code
_entity_poly.pdbx_strand_id
1 'polypeptide(L)'
;RGGRNQELVLAALAEAWDSGLDRLVILSGGTDGEDGPTDAAGAEVDQDLWRTARTRKLSPEPFLAINDSYTFFETIGGLLQTGPTHTNVMDLRVALILA
;
A
#
# COMPACT_ATOMS: atom_id res chain seq x y z
N ARG A 1 -1.95 -5.72 11.47
CA ARG A 1 -0.68 -5.01 11.58
C ARG A 1 -0.44 -4.15 10.33
N GLY A 2 0.04 -2.97 10.52
CA GLY A 2 0.30 -2.02 9.44
C GLY A 2 0.55 -0.64 10.02
N GLY A 3 0.99 0.28 9.18
CA GLY A 3 1.14 1.66 9.53
C GLY A 3 0.18 2.53 8.74
N ARG A 4 0.16 3.84 9.06
CA ARG A 4 -0.78 4.78 8.41
C ARG A 4 -0.59 4.85 6.89
N ASN A 5 0.63 4.69 6.40
CA ASN A 5 0.90 4.73 4.96
C ASN A 5 0.35 3.49 4.27
N GLN A 6 0.57 2.32 4.85
CA GLN A 6 0.03 1.07 4.31
C GLN A 6 -1.50 1.07 4.35
N GLU A 7 -2.09 1.56 5.45
CA GLU A 7 -3.55 1.64 5.55
C GLU A 7 -4.15 2.60 4.53
N LEU A 8 -3.49 3.72 4.28
CA LEU A 8 -3.95 4.68 3.26
C LEU A 8 -3.99 4.03 1.87
N VAL A 9 -2.94 3.32 1.51
CA VAL A 9 -2.84 2.69 0.19
C VAL A 9 -3.85 1.54 0.06
N LEU A 10 -4.04 0.77 1.12
CA LEU A 10 -5.05 -0.30 1.11
C LEU A 10 -6.46 0.27 0.99
N ALA A 11 -6.74 1.38 1.67
CA ALA A 11 -8.03 2.07 1.54
C ALA A 11 -8.25 2.58 0.11
N ALA A 12 -7.21 3.11 -0.52
CA ALA A 12 -7.30 3.54 -1.92
C ALA A 12 -7.60 2.37 -2.86
N LEU A 13 -6.97 1.21 -2.61
CA LEU A 13 -7.25 0.01 -3.39
C LEU A 13 -8.71 -0.45 -3.20
N ALA A 14 -9.22 -0.38 -1.97
CA ALA A 14 -10.60 -0.73 -1.67
C ALA A 14 -11.58 0.18 -2.43
N GLU A 15 -11.32 1.49 -2.46
CA GLU A 15 -12.13 2.45 -3.20
C GLU A 15 -12.14 2.16 -4.70
N ALA A 16 -11.03 1.69 -5.25
CA ALA A 16 -10.88 1.40 -6.67
C ALA A 16 -11.20 -0.06 -7.00
N TRP A 17 -11.71 -0.84 -6.04
CA TRP A 17 -11.83 -2.28 -6.19
C TRP A 17 -12.62 -2.70 -7.41
N ASP A 18 -13.73 -2.02 -7.71
CA ASP A 18 -14.60 -2.36 -8.84
C ASP A 18 -14.15 -1.72 -10.15
N SER A 19 -13.51 -0.55 -10.08
CA SER A 19 -13.11 0.20 -11.28
C SER A 19 -11.70 -0.12 -11.76
N GLY A 20 -10.82 -0.54 -10.86
CA GLY A 20 -9.41 -0.75 -11.15
C GLY A 20 -8.59 0.53 -11.09
N LEU A 21 -7.31 0.38 -11.34
CA LEU A 21 -6.31 1.45 -11.27
C LEU A 21 -5.65 1.65 -12.64
N ASP A 22 -6.45 1.70 -13.71
CA ASP A 22 -5.91 1.84 -15.05
C ASP A 22 -5.07 3.12 -15.15
N ARG A 23 -3.79 2.98 -15.53
CA ARG A 23 -2.86 4.08 -15.72
C ARG A 23 -2.64 4.92 -14.47
N LEU A 24 -2.83 4.34 -13.28
CA LEU A 24 -2.68 5.03 -12.02
C LEU A 24 -1.78 4.21 -11.08
N VAL A 25 -0.83 4.89 -10.46
CA VAL A 25 0.01 4.34 -9.39
C VAL A 25 -0.20 5.18 -8.15
N ILE A 26 -0.48 4.53 -7.02
CA ILE A 26 -0.65 5.19 -5.73
C ILE A 26 0.39 4.64 -4.77
N LEU A 27 1.13 5.54 -4.14
CA LEU A 27 2.22 5.20 -3.23
C LEU A 27 2.14 6.08 -1.99
N SER A 28 2.39 5.51 -0.82
CA SER A 28 2.55 6.28 0.41
C SER A 28 3.58 5.61 1.29
N GLY A 29 4.52 6.37 1.80
CA GLY A 29 5.61 5.84 2.62
C GLY A 29 6.19 6.86 3.57
N GLY A 30 6.82 6.38 4.63
CA GLY A 30 7.58 7.20 5.55
C GLY A 30 9.02 7.35 5.08
N THR A 31 9.54 8.57 5.10
CA THR A 31 10.90 8.86 4.60
C THR A 31 11.99 8.30 5.51
N ASP A 32 11.66 7.96 6.77
CA ASP A 32 12.58 7.29 7.68
C ASP A 32 12.70 5.78 7.44
N GLY A 33 11.92 5.24 6.50
CA GLY A 33 11.93 3.82 6.17
C GLY A 33 11.02 2.98 7.06
N GLU A 34 10.19 3.62 7.89
CA GLU A 34 9.33 2.94 8.83
C GLU A 34 7.88 3.38 8.67
N ASP A 35 6.95 2.43 8.84
CA ASP A 35 5.52 2.70 8.80
C ASP A 35 4.84 1.86 9.88
N GLY A 36 4.57 2.48 11.03
CA GLY A 36 4.04 1.80 12.20
C GLY A 36 5.04 0.77 12.74
N PRO A 37 4.56 -0.27 13.44
CA PRO A 37 5.43 -1.31 13.99
C PRO A 37 5.76 -2.39 12.95
N THR A 38 6.14 -2.00 11.74
CA THR A 38 6.46 -2.93 10.65
C THR A 38 7.84 -2.61 10.08
N ASP A 39 8.39 -3.56 9.31
CA ASP A 39 9.64 -3.38 8.61
C ASP A 39 9.49 -2.70 7.25
N ALA A 40 8.28 -2.30 6.91
CA ALA A 40 8.00 -1.62 5.66
C ALA A 40 7.94 -0.11 5.86
N ALA A 41 8.36 0.63 4.84
CA ALA A 41 8.23 2.10 4.81
C ALA A 41 6.82 2.55 4.42
N GLY A 42 6.10 1.71 3.72
CA GLY A 42 4.76 2.00 3.23
C GLY A 42 4.34 0.97 2.20
N ALA A 43 3.53 1.40 1.25
CA ALA A 43 3.05 0.50 0.20
C ALA A 43 2.79 1.27 -1.10
N GLU A 44 2.67 0.51 -2.19
CA GLU A 44 2.22 1.05 -3.47
C GLU A 44 1.25 0.08 -4.13
N VAL A 45 0.34 0.62 -4.93
CA VAL A 45 -0.59 -0.17 -5.73
C VAL A 45 -0.64 0.39 -7.14
N ASP A 46 -0.84 -0.51 -8.09
CA ASP A 46 -1.02 -0.19 -9.50
C ASP A 46 -2.03 -1.18 -10.10
N GLN A 47 -2.23 -1.07 -11.41
CA GLN A 47 -3.18 -1.94 -12.11
C GLN A 47 -2.80 -3.41 -12.01
N ASP A 48 -1.51 -3.73 -12.09
CA ASP A 48 -1.06 -5.12 -12.03
C ASP A 48 -1.32 -5.74 -10.66
N LEU A 49 -1.08 -5.00 -9.59
CA LEU A 49 -1.38 -5.47 -8.24
C LEU A 49 -2.89 -5.63 -8.05
N TRP A 50 -3.68 -4.68 -8.54
CA TRP A 50 -5.14 -4.77 -8.51
C TRP A 50 -5.62 -6.04 -9.22
N ARG A 51 -5.09 -6.32 -10.42
CA ARG A 51 -5.42 -7.54 -11.17
C ARG A 51 -5.09 -8.81 -10.38
N THR A 52 -3.91 -8.85 -9.80
CA THR A 52 -3.45 -9.98 -8.99
C THR A 52 -4.39 -10.21 -7.81
N ALA A 53 -4.74 -9.14 -7.11
CA ALA A 53 -5.65 -9.23 -5.96
C ALA A 53 -7.04 -9.73 -6.39
N ARG A 54 -7.56 -9.21 -7.51
CA ARG A 54 -8.86 -9.64 -8.04
C ARG A 54 -8.83 -11.11 -8.47
N THR A 55 -7.78 -11.51 -9.18
CA THR A 55 -7.63 -12.89 -9.66
C THR A 55 -7.54 -13.87 -8.49
N ARG A 56 -6.82 -13.49 -7.44
CA ARG A 56 -6.67 -14.32 -6.24
C ARG A 56 -7.85 -14.18 -5.28
N LYS A 57 -8.81 -13.33 -5.59
CA LYS A 57 -9.99 -13.04 -4.76
C LYS A 57 -9.60 -12.58 -3.36
N LEU A 58 -8.53 -11.80 -3.28
CA LEU A 58 -8.01 -11.26 -2.03
C LEU A 58 -8.51 -9.81 -1.87
N SER A 59 -9.66 -9.66 -1.22
CA SER A 59 -10.29 -8.35 -1.01
C SER A 59 -9.60 -7.57 0.10
N PRO A 60 -9.42 -6.24 -0.06
CA PRO A 60 -8.81 -5.42 0.99
C PRO A 60 -9.69 -5.20 2.22
N GLU A 61 -11.03 -5.30 2.10
CA GLU A 61 -11.95 -4.94 3.18
C GLU A 61 -11.71 -5.69 4.49
N PRO A 62 -11.56 -7.04 4.51
CA PRO A 62 -11.32 -7.73 5.78
C PRO A 62 -10.04 -7.28 6.48
N PHE A 63 -9.00 -6.94 5.70
CA PHE A 63 -7.73 -6.48 6.26
C PHE A 63 -7.84 -5.06 6.83
N LEU A 64 -8.61 -4.20 6.18
CA LEU A 64 -8.90 -2.86 6.70
C LEU A 64 -9.69 -2.93 8.01
N ALA A 65 -10.65 -3.84 8.09
CA ALA A 65 -11.50 -3.98 9.27
C ALA A 65 -10.71 -4.30 10.54
N ILE A 66 -9.58 -5.01 10.40
CA ILE A 66 -8.72 -5.38 11.53
C ILE A 66 -7.39 -4.63 11.54
N ASN A 67 -7.26 -3.58 10.73
CA ASN A 67 -6.04 -2.79 10.63
C ASN A 67 -4.80 -3.64 10.31
N ASP A 68 -4.93 -4.57 9.36
CA ASP A 68 -3.86 -5.50 9.01
C ASP A 68 -3.45 -5.37 7.54
N SER A 69 -3.16 -4.15 7.13
CA SER A 69 -2.69 -3.85 5.78
C SER A 69 -1.35 -4.55 5.46
N TYR A 70 -0.49 -4.71 6.46
CA TYR A 70 0.81 -5.35 6.27
C TYR A 70 0.66 -6.75 5.70
N THR A 71 -0.21 -7.58 6.30
CA THR A 71 -0.41 -8.95 5.83
C THR A 71 -0.95 -8.98 4.40
N PHE A 72 -1.85 -8.06 4.07
CA PHE A 72 -2.35 -7.95 2.70
C PHE A 72 -1.20 -7.72 1.71
N PHE A 73 -0.40 -6.69 1.94
CA PHE A 73 0.68 -6.34 1.02
C PHE A 73 1.85 -7.33 1.06
N GLU A 74 2.11 -7.95 2.19
CA GLU A 74 3.10 -9.01 2.28
C GLU A 74 2.70 -10.20 1.40
N THR A 75 1.42 -10.55 1.42
CA THR A 75 0.88 -11.69 0.65
C THR A 75 0.90 -11.42 -0.85
N ILE A 76 0.55 -10.19 -1.27
CA ILE A 76 0.29 -9.90 -2.68
C ILE A 76 1.41 -9.11 -3.35
N GLY A 77 2.31 -8.54 -2.57
CA GLY A 77 3.31 -7.59 -3.03
C GLY A 77 2.85 -6.17 -2.76
N GLY A 78 3.69 -5.21 -3.04
CA GLY A 78 3.36 -3.80 -2.86
C GLY A 78 3.96 -3.16 -1.62
N LEU A 79 4.61 -3.90 -0.75
CA LEU A 79 5.33 -3.29 0.37
C LEU A 79 6.55 -2.53 -0.13
N LEU A 80 6.76 -1.33 0.40
CA LEU A 80 7.98 -0.56 0.19
C LEU A 80 8.91 -0.83 1.36
N GLN A 81 10.04 -1.46 1.08
CA GLN A 81 11.01 -1.85 2.11
C GLN A 81 12.36 -1.24 1.76
N THR A 82 12.69 -0.15 2.44
CA THR A 82 13.95 0.58 2.24
C THR A 82 14.95 0.38 3.36
N GLY A 83 14.50 -0.13 4.51
CA GLY A 83 15.27 -0.10 5.74
C GLY A 83 15.35 1.31 6.33
N PRO A 84 15.87 1.44 7.55
CA PRO A 84 16.01 2.75 8.19
C PRO A 84 16.90 3.68 7.37
N THR A 85 16.46 4.92 7.15
CA THR A 85 17.18 5.89 6.33
C THR A 85 17.89 6.96 7.15
N HIS A 86 17.59 7.03 8.46
CA HIS A 86 18.15 8.06 9.37
C HIS A 86 17.81 9.49 8.96
N THR A 87 16.73 9.67 8.19
CA THR A 87 16.22 10.98 7.83
C THR A 87 15.11 11.41 8.78
N ASN A 88 14.70 12.67 8.69
CA ASN A 88 13.56 13.17 9.45
C ASN A 88 12.29 12.42 9.05
N VAL A 89 11.42 12.19 10.05
CA VAL A 89 10.15 11.50 9.80
C VAL A 89 9.24 12.41 8.99
N MET A 90 8.86 11.95 7.81
CA MET A 90 7.95 12.63 6.92
C MET A 90 7.22 11.58 6.09
N ASP A 91 5.94 11.79 5.86
CA ASP A 91 5.19 10.92 4.95
C ASP A 91 5.22 11.51 3.55
N LEU A 92 5.46 10.65 2.57
CA LEU A 92 5.39 11.00 1.16
C LEU A 92 4.25 10.24 0.52
N ARG A 93 3.32 10.97 -0.10
CA ARG A 93 2.18 10.38 -0.81
C ARG A 93 2.20 10.84 -2.25
N VAL A 94 2.09 9.88 -3.15
CA VAL A 94 2.17 10.15 -4.58
C VAL A 94 1.05 9.40 -5.30
N ALA A 95 0.35 10.12 -6.17
CA ALA A 95 -0.55 9.52 -7.13
C ALA A 95 -0.07 9.95 -8.51
N LEU A 96 0.34 8.97 -9.34
CA LEU A 96 0.86 9.20 -10.68
C LEU A 96 -0.11 8.69 -11.71
N ILE A 97 -0.40 9.52 -12.70
CA ILE A 97 -1.19 9.12 -13.86
C ILE A 97 -0.20 8.84 -14.99
N LEU A 98 -0.19 7.60 -15.46
CA LEU A 98 0.72 7.18 -16.54
C LEU A 98 0.15 7.57 -17.90
N ALA A 99 1.02 8.07 -18.75
CA ALA A 99 0.61 8.46 -20.10
C ALA A 99 0.36 7.25 -21.01
#